data_ad0ed0924a87d008dd5c0bc68e10231f
#
_entry.id   ad0ed0924a87d008dd5c0bc68e10231f
#
_cell.length_a   1.000
_cell.length_b   1.000
_cell.length_c   1.000
_cell.angle_alpha   90.00
_cell.angle_beta   90.00
_cell.angle_gamma   90.00
#
_symmetry.space_group_name_H-M   'P 1'
#
loop_
_entity.id
_entity.type
_entity.pdbx_description
1 polymer ?
#
loop_
_entity_poly.entity_id
_entity_poly.type
_entity_poly.pdbx_seq_one_letter_code
_entity_poly.pdbx_strand_id
1 'polypeptide(L)'
;DEVDAETLAHAGLVQYAVIFDRIFRFAITGTRVRNYDAVGGQLLFAWLHQHGVLHWTDTSLAFDWDGVAEQVIALSDKINDLYWRSIDRPKMAHWLAAYELVRSTLTPHPASVWAQGLPTEVLAGAPSGYTNAVLDDEFPLSMFFEALEKKMRPVIASTEGIRG
;
A
#
# COMPACT_ATOMS: atom_id res chain seq x y z
N ASP A 1 -7.78 14.28 30.54
CA ASP A 1 -9.10 14.54 29.97
C ASP A 1 -9.61 13.23 29.42
N GLU A 2 -10.72 12.76 29.97
CA GLU A 2 -11.37 11.51 29.55
C GLU A 2 -12.13 11.80 28.24
N VAL A 3 -11.79 11.06 27.18
CA VAL A 3 -12.46 11.19 25.90
C VAL A 3 -13.85 10.57 26.02
N ASP A 4 -14.89 11.32 25.71
CA ASP A 4 -16.25 10.82 25.81
C ASP A 4 -16.58 9.73 24.76
N ALA A 5 -17.61 8.92 25.04
CA ALA A 5 -17.98 7.77 24.21
C ALA A 5 -18.41 8.16 22.78
N GLU A 6 -18.99 9.35 22.60
CA GLU A 6 -19.39 9.85 21.28
C GLU A 6 -18.16 10.18 20.43
N THR A 7 -17.16 10.83 21.02
CA THR A 7 -15.88 11.13 20.37
C THR A 7 -15.15 9.85 19.97
N LEU A 8 -15.14 8.82 20.83
CA LEU A 8 -14.53 7.52 20.52
C LEU A 8 -15.27 6.81 19.38
N ALA A 9 -16.59 6.81 19.39
CA ALA A 9 -17.38 6.21 18.31
C ALA A 9 -17.14 6.93 16.99
N HIS A 10 -17.07 8.26 17.00
CA HIS A 10 -16.77 9.05 15.82
C HIS A 10 -15.36 8.77 15.28
N ALA A 11 -14.36 8.69 16.14
CA ALA A 11 -13.00 8.34 15.77
C ALA A 11 -12.93 6.96 15.11
N GLY A 12 -13.68 5.97 15.59
CA GLY A 12 -13.79 4.64 14.98
C GLY A 12 -14.37 4.69 13.57
N LEU A 13 -15.43 5.48 13.35
CA LEU A 13 -16.01 5.65 12.00
C LEU A 13 -15.02 6.31 11.03
N VAL A 14 -14.27 7.31 11.48
CA VAL A 14 -13.22 7.97 10.69
C VAL A 14 -12.11 6.96 10.34
N GLN A 15 -11.69 6.14 11.30
CA GLN A 15 -10.69 5.10 11.07
C GLN A 15 -11.14 4.11 9.98
N TYR A 16 -12.36 3.61 10.05
CA TYR A 16 -12.92 2.73 9.02
C TYR A 16 -12.94 3.41 7.65
N ALA A 17 -13.46 4.63 7.59
CA ALA A 17 -13.56 5.37 6.34
C ALA A 17 -12.18 5.59 5.69
N VAL A 18 -11.16 5.95 6.47
CA VAL A 18 -9.80 6.16 5.97
C VAL A 18 -9.19 4.85 5.46
N ILE A 19 -9.31 3.75 6.19
CA ILE A 19 -8.75 2.46 5.77
C ILE A 19 -9.42 1.97 4.48
N PHE A 20 -10.75 2.01 4.40
CA PHE A 20 -11.47 1.63 3.19
C PHE A 20 -11.15 2.54 2.01
N ASP A 21 -11.06 3.84 2.21
CA ASP A 21 -10.69 4.79 1.17
C ASP A 21 -9.29 4.50 0.61
N ARG A 22 -8.30 4.25 1.46
CA ARG A 22 -6.94 3.95 1.05
C ARG A 22 -6.83 2.62 0.32
N ILE A 23 -7.46 1.57 0.83
CA ILE A 23 -7.38 0.23 0.24
C ILE A 23 -8.20 0.13 -1.05
N PHE A 24 -9.44 0.63 -1.07
CA PHE A 24 -10.36 0.38 -2.17
C PHE A 24 -10.40 1.49 -3.21
N ARG A 25 -10.31 2.75 -2.81
CA ARG A 25 -10.36 3.86 -3.75
C ARG A 25 -8.98 4.22 -4.28
N PHE A 26 -8.07 4.61 -3.41
CA PHE A 26 -6.75 5.09 -3.84
C PHE A 26 -5.90 4.00 -4.50
N ALA A 27 -5.95 2.78 -4.02
CA ALA A 27 -5.15 1.71 -4.57
C ALA A 27 -5.67 1.18 -5.91
N ILE A 28 -6.97 1.31 -6.19
CA ILE A 28 -7.62 0.74 -7.38
C ILE A 28 -7.84 1.78 -8.47
N THR A 29 -8.09 3.04 -8.09
CA THR A 29 -8.40 4.12 -9.05
C THR A 29 -7.14 4.77 -9.61
N GLY A 30 -7.25 5.32 -10.81
CA GLY A 30 -6.17 6.02 -11.47
C GLY A 30 -5.36 5.18 -12.46
N THR A 31 -4.22 5.71 -12.86
CA THR A 31 -3.27 5.03 -13.75
C THR A 31 -2.40 4.06 -12.95
N ARG A 32 -1.89 3.01 -13.59
CA ARG A 32 -0.93 2.08 -12.94
C ARG A 32 0.45 2.71 -12.80
N VAL A 33 0.83 3.53 -13.77
CA VAL A 33 2.13 4.17 -13.84
C VAL A 33 2.17 5.38 -12.90
N ARG A 34 3.24 5.48 -12.12
CA ARG A 34 3.52 6.58 -11.18
C ARG A 34 2.41 6.84 -10.15
N ASN A 35 1.69 5.80 -9.79
CA ASN A 35 0.61 5.91 -8.82
C ASN A 35 1.11 5.57 -7.40
N TYR A 36 1.64 6.54 -6.72
CA TYR A 36 2.15 6.41 -5.34
C TYR A 36 1.05 6.04 -4.35
N ASP A 37 -0.15 6.57 -4.56
CA ASP A 37 -1.31 6.26 -3.70
C ASP A 37 -1.70 4.79 -3.82
N ALA A 38 -1.65 4.24 -5.03
CA ALA A 38 -1.87 2.82 -5.26
C ALA A 38 -0.82 1.96 -4.56
N VAL A 39 0.45 2.33 -4.63
CA VAL A 39 1.53 1.63 -3.91
C VAL A 39 1.29 1.66 -2.41
N GLY A 40 0.94 2.82 -1.86
CA GLY A 40 0.64 2.98 -0.43
C GLY A 40 -0.56 2.15 0.02
N GLY A 41 -1.64 2.14 -0.75
CA GLY A 41 -2.83 1.34 -0.47
C GLY A 41 -2.57 -0.16 -0.54
N GLN A 42 -1.80 -0.61 -1.53
CA GLN A 42 -1.40 -2.01 -1.64
C GLN A 42 -0.47 -2.44 -0.50
N LEU A 43 0.45 -1.58 -0.09
CA LEU A 43 1.34 -1.84 1.04
C LEU A 43 0.54 -2.00 2.34
N LEU A 44 -0.39 -1.09 2.60
CA LEU A 44 -1.26 -1.18 3.76
C LEU A 44 -2.08 -2.48 3.77
N PHE A 45 -2.72 -2.81 2.65
CA PHE A 45 -3.48 -4.06 2.50
C PHE A 45 -2.62 -5.29 2.81
N ALA A 46 -1.46 -5.39 2.16
CA ALA A 46 -0.56 -6.53 2.31
C ALA A 46 0.02 -6.62 3.72
N TRP A 47 0.35 -5.48 4.34
CA TRP A 47 0.82 -5.43 5.70
C TRP A 47 -0.22 -5.97 6.69
N LEU A 48 -1.45 -5.48 6.62
CA LEU A 48 -2.53 -5.95 7.49
C LEU A 48 -2.84 -7.44 7.29
N HIS A 49 -2.79 -7.92 6.04
CA HIS A 49 -2.97 -9.32 5.73
C HIS A 49 -1.84 -10.19 6.28
N GLN A 50 -0.59 -9.77 6.11
CA GLN A 50 0.59 -10.49 6.56
C GLN A 50 0.66 -10.60 8.11
N HIS A 51 0.10 -9.62 8.81
CA HIS A 51 0.04 -9.59 10.28
C HIS A 51 -1.27 -10.16 10.85
N GLY A 52 -2.10 -10.78 10.01
CA GLY A 52 -3.26 -11.53 10.46
C GLY A 52 -4.46 -10.71 10.94
N VAL A 53 -4.48 -9.40 10.65
CA VAL A 53 -5.63 -8.52 11.00
C VAL A 53 -6.54 -8.23 9.81
N LEU A 54 -6.14 -8.63 8.61
CA LEU A 54 -6.97 -8.63 7.42
C LEU A 54 -6.99 -10.03 6.84
N HIS A 55 -8.19 -10.55 6.62
CA HIS A 55 -8.40 -11.89 6.06
C HIS A 55 -9.17 -11.78 4.76
N TRP A 56 -8.62 -12.36 3.72
CA TRP A 56 -9.25 -12.36 2.42
C TRP A 56 -9.39 -13.75 1.83
N THR A 57 -10.59 -14.01 1.31
CA THR A 57 -10.91 -15.16 0.45
C THR A 57 -11.48 -14.64 -0.87
N ASP A 58 -11.75 -15.54 -1.82
CA ASP A 58 -12.36 -15.17 -3.10
C ASP A 58 -13.71 -14.45 -2.97
N THR A 59 -14.39 -14.64 -1.86
CA THR A 59 -15.77 -14.17 -1.66
C THR A 59 -15.95 -13.25 -0.46
N SER A 60 -14.95 -13.14 0.40
CA SER A 60 -15.07 -12.36 1.63
C SER A 60 -13.81 -11.58 1.95
N LEU A 61 -14.00 -10.44 2.57
CA LEU A 61 -12.97 -9.62 3.20
C LEU A 61 -13.41 -9.32 4.62
N ALA A 62 -12.55 -9.63 5.59
CA ALA A 62 -12.82 -9.39 7.00
C ALA A 62 -11.62 -8.74 7.67
N PHE A 63 -11.88 -7.92 8.68
CA PHE A 63 -10.86 -7.28 9.51
C PHE A 63 -11.04 -7.67 10.97
N ASP A 64 -9.95 -7.97 11.63
CA ASP A 64 -9.87 -7.95 13.09
C ASP A 64 -9.58 -6.53 13.54
N TRP A 65 -10.64 -5.76 13.74
CA TRP A 65 -10.55 -4.34 14.02
C TRP A 65 -9.81 -4.00 15.31
N ASP A 66 -9.82 -4.90 16.29
CA ASP A 66 -9.11 -4.69 17.56
C ASP A 66 -7.59 -4.64 17.36
N GLY A 67 -7.08 -5.38 16.36
CA GLY A 67 -5.65 -5.40 16.02
C GLY A 67 -5.22 -4.38 14.97
N VAL A 68 -6.15 -3.79 14.21
CA VAL A 68 -5.81 -2.93 13.06
C VAL A 68 -4.99 -1.72 13.48
N ALA A 69 -5.37 -1.03 14.54
CA ALA A 69 -4.68 0.19 14.99
C ALA A 69 -3.21 -0.09 15.34
N GLU A 70 -2.93 -1.17 16.04
CA GLU A 70 -1.56 -1.59 16.39
C GLU A 70 -0.72 -1.83 15.14
N GLN A 71 -1.26 -2.52 14.14
CA GLN A 71 -0.54 -2.83 12.91
C GLN A 71 -0.31 -1.59 12.03
N VAL A 72 -1.25 -0.65 12.01
CA VAL A 72 -1.05 0.63 11.32
C VAL A 72 0.06 1.45 11.97
N ILE A 73 0.11 1.48 13.31
CA ILE A 73 1.19 2.13 14.06
C ILE A 73 2.54 1.46 13.73
N ALA A 74 2.60 0.13 13.77
CA ALA A 74 3.82 -0.61 13.48
C ALA A 74 4.35 -0.37 12.06
N LEU A 75 3.47 -0.28 11.05
CA LEU A 75 3.84 0.11 9.70
C LEU A 75 4.33 1.57 9.63
N SER A 76 3.62 2.47 10.30
CA SER A 76 4.00 3.88 10.38
C SER A 76 5.39 4.06 10.99
N ASP A 77 5.71 3.34 12.06
CA ASP A 77 7.01 3.39 12.71
C ASP A 77 8.13 2.91 11.78
N LYS A 78 7.88 1.84 11.01
CA LYS A 78 8.84 1.38 9.99
C LYS A 78 9.08 2.42 8.90
N ILE A 79 8.03 3.06 8.41
CA ILE A 79 8.12 4.10 7.39
C ILE A 79 8.86 5.33 7.95
N ASN A 80 8.52 5.74 9.16
CA ASN A 80 9.20 6.84 9.84
C ASN A 80 10.70 6.54 10.07
N ASP A 81 11.04 5.34 10.52
CA ASP A 81 12.42 4.91 10.69
C ASP A 81 13.20 4.97 9.36
N LEU A 82 12.62 4.49 8.27
CA LEU A 82 13.21 4.64 6.95
C LEU A 82 13.41 6.11 6.56
N TYR A 83 12.43 6.96 6.82
CA TYR A 83 12.48 8.38 6.51
C TYR A 83 13.59 9.09 7.28
N TRP A 84 13.68 8.89 8.57
CA TRP A 84 14.71 9.51 9.42
C TRP A 84 16.11 8.99 9.11
N ARG A 85 16.27 7.69 8.84
CA ARG A 85 17.56 7.11 8.44
C ARG A 85 18.04 7.60 7.09
N SER A 86 17.18 8.17 6.26
CA SER A 86 17.56 8.71 4.94
C SER A 86 18.50 9.91 5.05
N ILE A 87 18.49 10.61 6.18
CA ILE A 87 19.33 11.78 6.42
C ILE A 87 20.81 11.39 6.46
N ASP A 88 21.14 10.21 7.02
CA ASP A 88 22.50 9.74 7.25
C ASP A 88 22.97 8.66 6.26
N ARG A 89 22.12 8.30 5.30
CA ARG A 89 22.42 7.23 4.34
C ARG A 89 22.64 7.77 2.92
N PRO A 90 23.53 7.14 2.13
CA PRO A 90 23.56 7.39 0.71
C PRO A 90 22.16 7.16 0.11
N LYS A 91 21.75 8.02 -0.81
CA LYS A 91 20.42 7.96 -1.45
C LYS A 91 20.08 6.57 -2.00
N MET A 92 21.05 5.86 -2.56
CA MET A 92 20.88 4.49 -3.03
C MET A 92 20.49 3.53 -1.90
N ALA A 93 21.21 3.56 -0.78
CA ALA A 93 20.96 2.65 0.34
C ALA A 93 19.58 2.89 0.98
N HIS A 94 19.16 4.14 1.05
CA HIS A 94 17.80 4.48 1.49
C HIS A 94 16.74 3.94 0.53
N TRP A 95 16.92 4.18 -0.77
CA TRP A 95 15.99 3.71 -1.79
C TRP A 95 15.87 2.17 -1.79
N LEU A 96 17.00 1.47 -1.71
CA LEU A 96 17.00 0.00 -1.63
C LEU A 96 16.29 -0.52 -0.38
N ALA A 97 16.42 0.16 0.76
CA ALA A 97 15.70 -0.21 1.98
C ALA A 97 14.18 -0.02 1.84
N ALA A 98 13.75 1.09 1.23
CA ALA A 98 12.35 1.33 0.93
C ALA A 98 11.78 0.31 -0.10
N TYR A 99 12.54 0.05 -1.15
CA TYR A 99 12.20 -0.98 -2.15
C TYR A 99 12.04 -2.36 -1.49
N GLU A 100 12.95 -2.75 -0.60
CA GLU A 100 12.90 -4.05 0.08
C GLU A 100 11.71 -4.13 1.05
N LEU A 101 11.34 -3.06 1.73
CA LEU A 101 10.14 -3.03 2.57
C LEU A 101 8.89 -3.34 1.73
N VAL A 102 8.74 -2.68 0.60
CA VAL A 102 7.60 -2.91 -0.29
C VAL A 102 7.62 -4.33 -0.85
N ARG A 103 8.74 -4.76 -1.41
CA ARG A 103 8.91 -6.07 -2.05
C ARG A 103 8.68 -7.23 -1.09
N SER A 104 9.18 -7.14 0.14
CA SER A 104 9.02 -8.21 1.15
C SER A 104 7.62 -8.28 1.75
N THR A 105 6.87 -7.18 1.71
CA THR A 105 5.50 -7.11 2.24
C THR A 105 4.46 -7.52 1.20
N LEU A 106 4.62 -7.06 -0.02
CA LEU A 106 3.76 -7.41 -1.14
C LEU A 106 4.17 -8.76 -1.76
N THR A 107 3.24 -9.43 -2.40
CA THR A 107 3.54 -10.52 -3.34
C THR A 107 3.52 -9.94 -4.75
N PRO A 108 4.66 -9.46 -5.28
CA PRO A 108 4.69 -8.75 -6.55
C PRO A 108 4.27 -9.66 -7.70
N HIS A 109 3.60 -9.08 -8.68
CA HIS A 109 3.29 -9.80 -9.92
C HIS A 109 4.59 -10.27 -10.59
N PRO A 110 4.69 -11.54 -11.10
CA PRO A 110 5.92 -12.08 -11.65
C PRO A 110 6.53 -11.27 -12.81
N ALA A 111 5.73 -10.56 -13.58
CA ALA A 111 6.20 -9.70 -14.68
C ALA A 111 6.63 -8.29 -14.21
N SER A 112 6.42 -7.95 -12.96
CA SER A 112 6.79 -6.67 -12.37
C SER A 112 8.29 -6.57 -12.14
N VAL A 113 8.86 -5.37 -12.32
CA VAL A 113 10.25 -5.06 -11.89
C VAL A 113 10.46 -5.31 -10.40
N TRP A 114 9.41 -5.21 -9.61
CA TRP A 114 9.45 -5.51 -8.17
C TRP A 114 9.73 -7.00 -7.89
N ALA A 115 9.28 -7.89 -8.77
CA ALA A 115 9.54 -9.33 -8.66
C ALA A 115 10.85 -9.73 -9.34
N GLN A 116 11.11 -9.19 -10.52
CA GLN A 116 12.28 -9.54 -11.35
C GLN A 116 13.58 -8.91 -10.85
N GLY A 117 13.47 -7.82 -10.08
CA GLY A 117 14.61 -6.99 -9.70
C GLY A 117 14.99 -5.98 -10.77
N LEU A 118 15.83 -5.06 -10.41
CA LEU A 118 16.30 -4.01 -11.32
C LEU A 118 17.53 -4.48 -12.08
N PRO A 119 17.61 -4.18 -13.39
CA PRO A 119 18.81 -4.44 -14.18
C PRO A 119 20.05 -3.76 -13.58
N THR A 120 21.20 -4.41 -13.72
CA THR A 120 22.47 -3.91 -13.17
C THR A 120 22.82 -2.52 -13.71
N GLU A 121 22.51 -2.26 -14.96
CA GLU A 121 22.73 -0.97 -15.63
C GLU A 121 21.91 0.15 -14.97
N VAL A 122 20.69 -0.18 -14.56
CA VAL A 122 19.81 0.78 -13.84
C VAL A 122 20.36 1.06 -12.45
N LEU A 123 20.83 0.04 -11.74
CA LEU A 123 21.42 0.18 -10.40
C LEU A 123 22.75 0.94 -10.42
N ALA A 124 23.53 0.83 -11.49
CA ALA A 124 24.78 1.58 -11.68
C ALA A 124 24.55 3.05 -12.07
N GLY A 125 23.33 3.42 -12.46
CA GLY A 125 22.96 4.75 -12.89
C GLY A 125 22.64 5.74 -11.77
N ALA A 126 22.13 6.89 -12.18
CA ALA A 126 21.65 7.90 -11.23
C ALA A 126 20.41 7.39 -10.46
N PRO A 127 20.20 7.83 -9.19
CA PRO A 127 19.06 7.44 -8.38
C PRO A 127 17.69 7.59 -9.06
N SER A 128 17.51 8.61 -9.89
CA SER A 128 16.28 8.81 -10.65
C SER A 128 16.00 7.69 -11.67
N GLY A 129 17.04 7.07 -12.22
CA GLY A 129 16.88 6.02 -13.23
C GLY A 129 16.17 4.78 -12.68
N TYR A 130 16.61 4.26 -11.54
CA TYR A 130 15.98 3.08 -10.96
C TYR A 130 14.67 3.40 -10.22
N THR A 131 14.51 4.60 -9.66
CA THR A 131 13.23 5.03 -9.12
C THR A 131 12.18 5.08 -10.24
N ASN A 132 12.53 5.67 -11.38
CA ASN A 132 11.65 5.73 -12.53
C ASN A 132 11.32 4.33 -13.08
N ALA A 133 12.29 3.43 -13.20
CA ALA A 133 12.07 2.07 -13.69
C ALA A 133 11.03 1.31 -12.84
N VAL A 134 11.01 1.53 -11.52
CA VAL A 134 10.02 0.94 -10.62
C VAL A 134 8.66 1.63 -10.74
N LEU A 135 8.64 2.96 -10.84
CA LEU A 135 7.40 3.73 -10.86
C LEU A 135 6.70 3.71 -12.22
N ASP A 136 7.45 3.48 -13.29
CA ASP A 136 6.92 3.37 -14.64
C ASP A 136 6.48 1.93 -15.00
N ASP A 137 6.58 1.00 -14.04
CA ASP A 137 6.08 -0.37 -14.19
C ASP A 137 4.54 -0.37 -14.32
N GLU A 138 4.06 -0.95 -15.40
CA GLU A 138 2.62 -1.07 -15.68
C GLU A 138 1.93 -2.23 -14.96
N PHE A 139 2.72 -3.15 -14.41
CA PHE A 139 2.17 -4.31 -13.72
C PHE A 139 1.75 -3.96 -12.29
N PRO A 140 0.68 -4.59 -11.78
CA PRO A 140 0.29 -4.42 -10.39
C PRO A 140 1.38 -4.98 -9.47
N LEU A 141 1.64 -4.29 -8.37
CA LEU A 141 2.63 -4.70 -7.38
C LEU A 141 2.23 -5.98 -6.65
N SER A 142 0.93 -6.18 -6.43
CA SER A 142 0.39 -7.33 -5.71
C SER A 142 -0.59 -8.11 -6.57
N MET A 143 -0.37 -9.42 -6.69
CA MET A 143 -1.30 -10.34 -7.38
C MET A 143 -2.69 -10.39 -6.72
N PHE A 144 -2.73 -10.31 -5.39
CA PHE A 144 -4.00 -10.25 -4.65
C PHE A 144 -4.77 -9.00 -4.98
N PHE A 145 -4.07 -7.89 -5.11
CA PHE A 145 -4.67 -6.61 -5.41
C PHE A 145 -5.24 -6.57 -6.83
N GLU A 146 -4.59 -7.22 -7.78
CA GLU A 146 -5.11 -7.36 -9.14
C GLU A 146 -6.44 -8.11 -9.16
N ALA A 147 -6.57 -9.19 -8.41
CA ALA A 147 -7.81 -9.93 -8.30
C ALA A 147 -8.91 -9.10 -7.63
N LEU A 148 -8.58 -8.35 -6.59
CA LEU A 148 -9.49 -7.42 -5.93
C LEU A 148 -9.95 -6.31 -6.89
N GLU A 149 -9.02 -5.71 -7.61
CA GLU A 149 -9.30 -4.67 -8.60
C GLU A 149 -10.31 -5.14 -9.65
N LYS A 150 -10.12 -6.34 -10.20
CA LYS A 150 -11.05 -6.92 -11.18
C LYS A 150 -12.47 -7.05 -10.62
N LYS A 151 -12.60 -7.40 -9.34
CA LYS A 151 -13.91 -7.54 -8.67
C LYS A 151 -14.54 -6.17 -8.35
N MET A 152 -13.73 -5.21 -7.96
CA MET A 152 -14.20 -3.90 -7.50
C MET A 152 -14.49 -2.92 -8.64
N ARG A 153 -13.85 -3.03 -9.80
CA ARG A 153 -14.07 -2.12 -10.92
C ARG A 153 -15.55 -1.99 -11.34
N PRO A 154 -16.34 -3.06 -11.48
CA PRO A 154 -17.76 -2.93 -11.79
C PRO A 154 -18.56 -2.20 -10.69
N VAL A 155 -18.19 -2.44 -9.43
CA VAL A 155 -18.82 -1.78 -8.28
C VAL A 155 -18.52 -0.29 -8.30
N ILE A 156 -17.26 0.09 -8.46
CA ILE A 156 -16.82 1.49 -8.55
C ILE A 156 -17.52 2.19 -9.73
N ALA A 157 -17.54 1.56 -10.91
CA ALA A 157 -18.22 2.11 -12.08
C ALA A 157 -19.73 2.31 -11.86
N SER A 158 -20.39 1.41 -11.11
CA SER A 158 -21.81 1.55 -10.79
C SER A 158 -22.11 2.69 -9.81
N THR A 159 -21.09 3.16 -9.08
CA THR A 159 -21.22 4.27 -8.13
C THR A 159 -20.70 5.60 -8.69
N GLU A 160 -20.20 5.60 -9.93
CA GLU A 160 -19.73 6.80 -10.61
C GLU A 160 -20.89 7.80 -10.77
N GLY A 161 -20.71 9.01 -10.24
CA GLY A 161 -21.74 10.05 -10.21
C GLY A 161 -22.56 10.11 -8.92
N ILE A 162 -22.43 9.17 -8.01
CA ILE A 162 -22.97 9.30 -6.65
C ILE A 162 -22.04 10.25 -5.89
N ARG A 163 -22.52 11.47 -5.70
CA ARG A 163 -21.84 12.47 -4.87
C ARG A 163 -22.41 12.40 -3.47
N GLY A 164 -21.59 12.04 -2.50
CA GLY A 164 -21.91 12.18 -1.09
C GLY A 164 -21.90 13.64 -0.65
#